data_1bb09301693b80df0538f891ea81985c
#
_entry.id   1bb09301693b80df0538f891ea81985c
#
_cell.length_a   1.000
_cell.length_b   1.000
_cell.length_c   1.000
_cell.angle_alpha   90.00
_cell.angle_beta   90.00
_cell.angle_gamma   90.00
#
_symmetry.space_group_name_H-M   'P 1'
#
loop_
_entity.id
_entity.type
_entity.pdbx_description
1 polymer ?
#
loop_
_entity_poly.entity_id
_entity_poly.type
_entity_poly.pdbx_seq_one_letter_code
_entity_poly.pdbx_strand_id
1 'polypeptide(L)'
;MKLMLICSAAYKDQQLICPAWIKGMIAQLSPRHDITLFSYRKADCDTVTFEDNVIGWIDAASYADPDRFSAMIKKEDPDVIVIFGTERNYSLAAVRLCRQADLMDKTALFAQGLACVCADHYAEGVPEKVVRRRTIRDIIRRTNLSKEIQNMYKIAADEKEMITVARHFIGRSTLDKAVLRSYNPAAAYYHCNDVLRSCFYDGRWRYEACEPYRIFVSQYYYPLKGFHYLLKAAALLKDKYPRLKIVAAGYNPIEGSIIKRELKDSSYIRYIKSLIQQFGLADHLEFTGVLSEEQMKEEYLKANVFVLPSTIENSPNSLAEAMMLGVPCVASDVGGVSDFAVHRKEAFLYPSSSMHLLAHYLDAVFSDREQASRLGENAKKRAESDYNRTTNTAALEQAFQMIAKKS
;
A
#
# COMPACT_ATOMS: atom_id res chain seq x y z
N MET A 1 -0.97 1.50 -28.21
CA MET A 1 -2.37 1.49 -27.73
C MET A 1 -2.65 2.79 -27.05
N LYS A 2 -3.90 3.24 -27.11
CA LYS A 2 -4.38 4.38 -26.33
C LYS A 2 -4.92 3.89 -24.99
N LEU A 3 -4.30 4.30 -23.90
CA LEU A 3 -4.65 3.89 -22.54
C LEU A 3 -5.23 5.07 -21.76
N MET A 4 -6.44 4.92 -21.23
CA MET A 4 -7.01 5.89 -20.30
C MET A 4 -6.87 5.36 -18.87
N LEU A 5 -6.13 6.08 -18.03
CA LEU A 5 -5.85 5.72 -16.65
C LEU A 5 -6.66 6.61 -15.69
N ILE A 6 -7.67 6.06 -15.05
CA ILE A 6 -8.54 6.78 -14.11
C ILE A 6 -7.93 6.68 -12.70
N CYS A 7 -7.47 7.80 -12.17
CA CYS A 7 -6.72 7.83 -10.91
C CYS A 7 -6.88 9.17 -10.15
N SER A 8 -6.20 9.30 -9.02
CA SER A 8 -6.07 10.55 -8.27
C SER A 8 -4.63 11.05 -8.39
N ALA A 9 -4.26 11.53 -9.56
CA ALA A 9 -2.99 12.19 -9.81
C ALA A 9 -3.17 13.72 -9.76
N ALA A 10 -2.11 14.46 -9.44
CA ALA A 10 -2.04 15.90 -9.57
C ALA A 10 -0.76 16.28 -10.29
N TYR A 11 -0.76 17.42 -10.98
CA TYR A 11 0.44 17.97 -11.61
C TYR A 11 0.70 19.35 -11.03
N LYS A 12 1.85 19.53 -10.42
CA LYS A 12 2.22 20.79 -9.77
C LYS A 12 3.73 20.97 -9.83
N ASP A 13 4.17 22.20 -10.10
CA ASP A 13 5.59 22.58 -10.16
C ASP A 13 6.37 21.64 -11.12
N GLN A 14 5.78 21.32 -12.28
CA GLN A 14 6.30 20.39 -13.29
C GLN A 14 6.51 18.95 -12.78
N GLN A 15 5.85 18.56 -11.70
CA GLN A 15 5.95 17.22 -11.15
C GLN A 15 4.60 16.50 -11.13
N LEU A 16 4.61 15.24 -11.58
CA LEU A 16 3.47 14.35 -11.42
C LEU A 16 3.42 13.82 -9.98
N ILE A 17 2.36 14.19 -9.27
CA ILE A 17 2.09 13.79 -7.89
C ILE A 17 1.01 12.71 -7.91
N CYS A 18 1.42 11.47 -7.80
CA CYS A 18 0.54 10.30 -7.70
C CYS A 18 1.19 9.24 -6.80
N PRO A 19 0.44 8.19 -6.40
CA PRO A 19 1.04 7.04 -5.71
C PRO A 19 2.22 6.47 -6.48
N ALA A 20 3.28 6.08 -5.76
CA ALA A 20 4.56 5.66 -6.36
C ALA A 20 4.41 4.50 -7.36
N TRP A 21 3.50 3.56 -7.11
CA TRP A 21 3.21 2.45 -8.00
C TRP A 21 2.54 2.88 -9.33
N ILE A 22 1.65 3.90 -9.31
CA ILE A 22 1.11 4.50 -10.56
C ILE A 22 2.25 5.16 -11.35
N LYS A 23 3.10 5.90 -10.66
CA LYS A 23 4.25 6.58 -11.26
C LYS A 23 5.19 5.59 -11.95
N GLY A 24 5.55 4.50 -11.24
CA GLY A 24 6.38 3.43 -11.79
C GLY A 24 5.76 2.75 -13.02
N MET A 25 4.45 2.53 -13.01
CA MET A 25 3.75 1.94 -14.15
C MET A 25 3.69 2.91 -15.34
N ILE A 26 3.38 4.19 -15.14
CA ILE A 26 3.39 5.20 -16.19
C ILE A 26 4.78 5.27 -16.85
N ALA A 27 5.85 5.28 -16.05
CA ALA A 27 7.23 5.28 -16.54
C ALA A 27 7.54 4.10 -17.48
N GLN A 28 6.96 2.93 -17.21
CA GLN A 28 7.18 1.74 -18.04
C GLN A 28 6.31 1.72 -19.30
N LEU A 29 5.11 2.30 -19.26
CA LEU A 29 4.14 2.24 -20.36
C LEU A 29 4.24 3.43 -21.31
N SER A 30 4.54 4.63 -20.82
CA SER A 30 4.53 5.86 -21.64
C SER A 30 5.49 5.86 -22.84
N PRO A 31 6.64 5.16 -22.85
CA PRO A 31 7.47 5.07 -24.04
C PRO A 31 6.86 4.27 -25.19
N ARG A 32 5.81 3.47 -24.94
CA ARG A 32 5.24 2.50 -25.89
C ARG A 32 3.75 2.66 -26.11
N HIS A 33 3.08 3.48 -25.31
CA HIS A 33 1.64 3.66 -25.35
C HIS A 33 1.28 5.14 -25.23
N ASP A 34 0.21 5.51 -25.90
CA ASP A 34 -0.41 6.83 -25.77
C ASP A 34 -1.28 6.82 -24.50
N ILE A 35 -0.86 7.59 -23.50
CA ILE A 35 -1.48 7.59 -22.16
C ILE A 35 -2.24 8.88 -21.94
N THR A 36 -3.49 8.76 -21.50
CA THR A 36 -4.30 9.86 -20.97
C THR A 36 -4.68 9.60 -19.52
N LEU A 37 -4.33 10.52 -18.62
CA LEU A 37 -4.75 10.49 -17.23
C LEU A 37 -6.11 11.17 -17.09
N PHE A 38 -7.12 10.42 -16.67
CA PHE A 38 -8.41 10.95 -16.25
C PHE A 38 -8.38 11.11 -14.72
N SER A 39 -8.12 12.35 -14.26
CA SER A 39 -7.79 12.59 -12.87
C SER A 39 -8.85 13.39 -12.11
N TYR A 40 -9.12 12.99 -10.87
CA TYR A 40 -9.97 13.71 -9.90
C TYR A 40 -9.25 14.85 -9.16
N ARG A 41 -8.05 15.21 -9.60
CA ARG A 41 -7.32 16.41 -9.15
C ARG A 41 -7.03 17.29 -10.35
N LYS A 42 -7.09 18.61 -10.16
CA LYS A 42 -6.85 19.56 -11.24
C LYS A 42 -5.38 19.59 -11.66
N ALA A 43 -5.16 19.77 -12.96
CA ALA A 43 -3.95 20.35 -13.53
C ALA A 43 -4.37 21.56 -14.34
N ASP A 44 -3.47 22.53 -14.45
CA ASP A 44 -3.72 23.76 -15.22
C ASP A 44 -3.35 23.60 -16.71
N CYS A 45 -3.33 22.35 -17.21
CA CYS A 45 -2.93 22.00 -18.56
C CYS A 45 -3.60 20.69 -19.02
N ASP A 46 -3.74 20.54 -20.33
CA ASP A 46 -4.32 19.34 -20.98
C ASP A 46 -3.28 18.25 -21.24
N THR A 47 -1.99 18.55 -21.05
CA THR A 47 -0.88 17.60 -21.17
C THR A 47 0.15 17.87 -20.09
N VAL A 48 0.83 16.81 -19.66
CA VAL A 48 1.91 16.87 -18.67
C VAL A 48 3.13 16.11 -19.21
N THR A 49 4.32 16.55 -18.86
CA THR A 49 5.56 15.83 -19.20
C THR A 49 5.99 14.98 -18.01
N PHE A 50 6.29 13.72 -18.26
CA PHE A 50 6.80 12.79 -17.27
C PHE A 50 7.85 11.87 -17.90
N GLU A 51 9.09 11.91 -17.39
CA GLU A 51 10.23 11.13 -17.90
C GLU A 51 10.36 11.25 -19.44
N ASP A 52 10.39 12.50 -19.94
CA ASP A 52 10.49 12.87 -21.37
C ASP A 52 9.29 12.43 -22.25
N ASN A 53 8.25 11.83 -21.66
CA ASN A 53 7.04 11.47 -22.37
C ASN A 53 5.91 12.47 -22.13
N VAL A 54 5.15 12.78 -23.16
CA VAL A 54 3.95 13.62 -23.07
C VAL A 54 2.74 12.74 -22.76
N ILE A 55 2.03 13.09 -21.70
CA ILE A 55 0.85 12.37 -21.21
C ILE A 55 -0.34 13.31 -21.29
N GLY A 56 -1.45 12.87 -21.89
CA GLY A 56 -2.71 13.59 -21.90
C GLY A 56 -3.29 13.74 -20.49
N TRP A 57 -3.96 14.86 -20.21
CA TRP A 57 -4.62 15.10 -18.93
C TRP A 57 -6.07 15.55 -19.12
N ILE A 58 -6.99 14.90 -18.41
CA ILE A 58 -8.41 15.24 -18.39
C ILE A 58 -8.85 15.44 -16.95
N ASP A 59 -9.45 16.59 -16.63
CA ASP A 59 -10.08 16.87 -15.34
C ASP A 59 -11.40 16.10 -15.20
N ALA A 60 -11.40 15.04 -14.44
CA ALA A 60 -12.55 14.17 -14.21
C ALA A 60 -13.78 14.92 -13.66
N ALA A 61 -13.57 15.99 -12.88
CA ALA A 61 -14.68 16.77 -12.34
C ALA A 61 -15.51 17.46 -13.43
N SER A 62 -14.90 17.78 -14.58
CA SER A 62 -15.56 18.39 -15.74
C SER A 62 -16.46 17.42 -16.49
N TYR A 63 -16.33 16.11 -16.25
CA TYR A 63 -17.01 15.02 -16.93
C TYR A 63 -17.81 14.11 -15.96
N ALA A 64 -18.29 14.66 -14.86
CA ALA A 64 -19.15 13.92 -13.93
C ALA A 64 -20.55 13.63 -14.53
N ASP A 65 -20.94 14.39 -15.56
CA ASP A 65 -22.15 14.18 -16.35
C ASP A 65 -21.95 13.05 -17.38
N PRO A 66 -22.85 12.05 -17.46
CA PRO A 66 -22.72 10.89 -18.34
C PRO A 66 -22.62 11.23 -19.85
N ASP A 67 -23.35 12.23 -20.31
CA ASP A 67 -23.36 12.60 -21.73
C ASP A 67 -22.02 13.26 -22.12
N ARG A 68 -21.50 14.13 -21.26
CA ARG A 68 -20.17 14.72 -21.43
C ARG A 68 -19.07 13.68 -21.40
N PHE A 69 -19.16 12.73 -20.46
CA PHE A 69 -18.23 11.61 -20.36
C PHE A 69 -18.24 10.77 -21.64
N SER A 70 -19.44 10.39 -22.12
CA SER A 70 -19.59 9.63 -23.36
C SER A 70 -19.05 10.37 -24.58
N ALA A 71 -19.28 11.68 -24.70
CA ALA A 71 -18.74 12.50 -25.78
C ALA A 71 -17.19 12.58 -25.72
N MET A 72 -16.63 12.73 -24.53
CA MET A 72 -15.19 12.75 -24.31
C MET A 72 -14.55 11.41 -24.67
N ILE A 73 -15.10 10.27 -24.19
CA ILE A 73 -14.59 8.93 -24.53
C ILE A 73 -14.62 8.68 -26.04
N LYS A 74 -15.69 9.11 -26.75
CA LYS A 74 -15.76 9.01 -28.22
C LYS A 74 -14.68 9.82 -28.92
N LYS A 75 -14.29 10.97 -28.35
CA LYS A 75 -13.21 11.81 -28.91
C LYS A 75 -11.84 11.18 -28.66
N GLU A 76 -11.57 10.76 -27.44
CA GLU A 76 -10.28 10.17 -27.04
C GLU A 76 -10.09 8.77 -27.62
N ASP A 77 -11.18 8.01 -27.75
CA ASP A 77 -11.23 6.64 -28.28
C ASP A 77 -10.14 5.72 -27.68
N PRO A 78 -10.14 5.52 -26.35
CA PRO A 78 -9.15 4.66 -25.72
C PRO A 78 -9.40 3.18 -26.04
N ASP A 79 -8.31 2.44 -26.28
CA ASP A 79 -8.37 0.97 -26.44
C ASP A 79 -8.69 0.27 -25.12
N VAL A 80 -8.15 0.79 -24.00
CA VAL A 80 -8.36 0.26 -22.65
C VAL A 80 -8.52 1.40 -21.63
N ILE A 81 -9.48 1.23 -20.72
CA ILE A 81 -9.71 2.09 -19.57
C ILE A 81 -9.31 1.33 -18.32
N VAL A 82 -8.43 1.90 -17.48
CA VAL A 82 -8.00 1.28 -16.22
C VAL A 82 -8.41 2.17 -15.06
N ILE A 83 -9.22 1.64 -14.14
CA ILE A 83 -9.65 2.33 -12.92
C ILE A 83 -8.81 1.82 -11.75
N PHE A 84 -8.02 2.72 -11.14
CA PHE A 84 -7.08 2.36 -10.09
C PHE A 84 -7.66 2.49 -8.70
N GLY A 85 -7.56 1.39 -7.93
CA GLY A 85 -7.92 1.31 -6.52
C GLY A 85 -9.42 1.20 -6.31
N THR A 86 -9.90 0.00 -6.03
CA THR A 86 -11.32 -0.26 -5.72
C THR A 86 -11.75 0.37 -4.38
N GLU A 87 -10.80 0.69 -3.53
CA GLU A 87 -11.01 1.36 -2.24
C GLU A 87 -11.13 2.90 -2.33
N ARG A 88 -11.13 3.46 -3.56
CA ARG A 88 -11.14 4.92 -3.75
C ARG A 88 -12.55 5.42 -4.04
N ASN A 89 -12.91 6.54 -3.41
CA ASN A 89 -14.25 7.15 -3.57
C ASN A 89 -14.60 7.49 -5.02
N TYR A 90 -13.61 7.84 -5.85
CA TYR A 90 -13.84 8.18 -7.26
C TYR A 90 -14.08 6.95 -8.15
N SER A 91 -13.64 5.77 -7.73
CA SER A 91 -13.68 4.58 -8.57
C SER A 91 -15.09 4.13 -8.88
N LEU A 92 -16.01 4.22 -7.91
CA LEU A 92 -17.42 3.90 -8.14
C LEU A 92 -18.07 4.85 -9.14
N ALA A 93 -17.79 6.15 -9.05
CA ALA A 93 -18.31 7.13 -10.02
C ALA A 93 -17.80 6.82 -11.43
N ALA A 94 -16.51 6.50 -11.58
CA ALA A 94 -15.92 6.11 -12.85
C ALA A 94 -16.53 4.82 -13.42
N VAL A 95 -16.74 3.81 -12.60
CA VAL A 95 -17.40 2.54 -13.01
C VAL A 95 -18.82 2.80 -13.49
N ARG A 96 -19.60 3.62 -12.77
CA ARG A 96 -20.96 3.96 -13.16
C ARG A 96 -20.99 4.70 -14.49
N LEU A 97 -20.09 5.66 -14.73
CA LEU A 97 -19.96 6.35 -16.01
C LEU A 97 -19.60 5.39 -17.15
N CYS A 98 -18.60 4.52 -16.94
CA CYS A 98 -18.23 3.51 -17.95
C CYS A 98 -19.39 2.55 -18.26
N ARG A 99 -20.15 2.15 -17.24
CA ARG A 99 -21.31 1.29 -17.42
C ARG A 99 -22.44 1.96 -18.21
N GLN A 100 -22.75 3.23 -17.91
CA GLN A 100 -23.76 3.99 -18.63
C GLN A 100 -23.38 4.24 -20.09
N ALA A 101 -22.09 4.38 -20.38
CA ALA A 101 -21.56 4.57 -21.73
C ALA A 101 -21.31 3.23 -22.48
N ASP A 102 -21.68 2.08 -21.90
CA ASP A 102 -21.43 0.72 -22.45
C ASP A 102 -19.96 0.41 -22.75
N LEU A 103 -19.07 0.81 -21.80
CA LEU A 103 -17.62 0.70 -21.96
C LEU A 103 -17.00 -0.40 -21.07
N MET A 104 -17.84 -1.22 -20.40
CA MET A 104 -17.31 -2.22 -19.44
C MET A 104 -16.46 -3.29 -20.11
N ASP A 105 -16.62 -3.57 -21.41
CA ASP A 105 -15.81 -4.52 -22.17
C ASP A 105 -14.36 -4.09 -22.33
N LYS A 106 -14.09 -2.79 -22.32
CA LYS A 106 -12.72 -2.23 -22.36
C LYS A 106 -12.26 -1.61 -21.04
N THR A 107 -13.02 -1.81 -19.96
CA THR A 107 -12.71 -1.26 -18.66
C THR A 107 -12.20 -2.32 -17.70
N ALA A 108 -11.02 -2.13 -17.12
CA ALA A 108 -10.44 -2.97 -16.08
C ALA A 108 -10.42 -2.26 -14.73
N LEU A 109 -10.78 -2.98 -13.66
CA LEU A 109 -10.49 -2.57 -12.28
C LEU A 109 -9.09 -3.06 -11.90
N PHE A 110 -8.26 -2.18 -11.37
CA PHE A 110 -6.94 -2.53 -10.86
C PHE A 110 -6.96 -2.48 -9.33
N ALA A 111 -6.89 -3.66 -8.68
CA ALA A 111 -6.92 -3.75 -7.23
C ALA A 111 -5.63 -3.24 -6.59
N GLN A 112 -5.78 -2.46 -5.53
CA GLN A 112 -4.69 -2.03 -4.65
C GLN A 112 -4.92 -2.53 -3.23
N GLY A 113 -5.75 -1.83 -2.45
CA GLY A 113 -6.35 -2.34 -1.24
C GLY A 113 -7.66 -3.06 -1.55
N LEU A 114 -8.19 -3.77 -0.55
CA LEU A 114 -9.50 -4.40 -0.60
C LEU A 114 -10.30 -3.91 0.59
N ALA A 115 -11.16 -2.93 0.37
CA ALA A 115 -11.93 -2.29 1.43
C ALA A 115 -12.85 -3.29 2.15
N CYS A 116 -13.43 -4.25 1.44
CA CYS A 116 -14.29 -5.29 1.99
C CYS A 116 -13.58 -6.18 3.01
N VAL A 117 -12.27 -6.44 2.82
CA VAL A 117 -11.46 -7.19 3.78
C VAL A 117 -10.88 -6.28 4.85
N CYS A 118 -10.43 -5.08 4.47
CA CYS A 118 -9.88 -4.10 5.42
C CYS A 118 -10.89 -3.67 6.48
N ALA A 119 -12.20 -3.60 6.15
CA ALA A 119 -13.25 -3.19 7.07
C ALA A 119 -13.34 -4.11 8.30
N ASP A 120 -13.24 -5.42 8.10
CA ASP A 120 -13.34 -6.43 9.16
C ASP A 120 -12.10 -6.40 10.09
N HIS A 121 -10.94 -6.00 9.58
CA HIS A 121 -9.67 -5.98 10.31
C HIS A 121 -9.23 -4.58 10.76
N TYR A 122 -10.04 -3.53 10.50
CA TYR A 122 -9.60 -2.14 10.63
C TYR A 122 -9.04 -1.77 12.00
N ALA A 123 -9.65 -2.26 13.08
CA ALA A 123 -9.24 -1.98 14.46
C ALA A 123 -8.91 -3.27 15.24
N GLU A 124 -8.46 -4.32 14.57
CA GLU A 124 -8.09 -5.58 15.21
C GLU A 124 -7.05 -5.35 16.30
N GLY A 125 -7.28 -5.92 17.49
CA GLY A 125 -6.41 -5.81 18.65
C GLY A 125 -6.41 -4.44 19.35
N VAL A 126 -7.19 -3.47 18.87
CA VAL A 126 -7.40 -2.18 19.54
C VAL A 126 -8.56 -2.31 20.54
N PRO A 127 -8.37 -1.95 21.84
CA PRO A 127 -9.42 -2.04 22.83
C PRO A 127 -10.66 -1.20 22.46
N GLU A 128 -11.85 -1.73 22.72
CA GLU A 128 -13.11 -1.07 22.38
C GLU A 128 -13.24 0.35 22.96
N LYS A 129 -12.73 0.55 24.20
CA LYS A 129 -12.66 1.88 24.84
C LYS A 129 -11.86 2.90 24.00
N VAL A 130 -10.86 2.45 23.25
CA VAL A 130 -10.06 3.30 22.36
C VAL A 130 -10.84 3.57 21.07
N VAL A 131 -11.51 2.57 20.51
CA VAL A 131 -12.34 2.70 19.31
C VAL A 131 -13.47 3.71 19.52
N ARG A 132 -14.13 3.68 20.68
CA ARG A 132 -15.25 4.58 21.01
C ARG A 132 -14.81 5.96 21.49
N ARG A 133 -13.54 6.11 21.88
CA ARG A 133 -13.02 7.40 22.40
C ARG A 133 -13.08 8.48 21.34
N ARG A 134 -13.39 9.72 21.80
CA ARG A 134 -13.25 10.94 21.01
C ARG A 134 -12.15 11.82 21.56
N THR A 135 -11.23 12.24 20.72
CA THR A 135 -10.20 13.22 21.06
C THR A 135 -10.66 14.63 20.64
N ILE A 136 -9.94 15.66 21.05
CA ILE A 136 -10.19 17.04 20.58
C ILE A 136 -10.08 17.11 19.06
N ARG A 137 -9.06 16.46 18.46
CA ARG A 137 -8.92 16.29 17.01
C ARG A 137 -10.17 15.69 16.38
N ASP A 138 -10.70 14.64 16.98
CA ASP A 138 -11.85 13.91 16.44
C ASP A 138 -13.14 14.77 16.47
N ILE A 139 -13.28 15.61 17.50
CA ILE A 139 -14.39 16.58 17.58
C ILE A 139 -14.26 17.63 16.48
N ILE A 140 -13.07 18.24 16.33
CA ILE A 140 -12.81 19.28 15.31
C ILE A 140 -13.00 18.71 13.90
N ARG A 141 -12.47 17.50 13.63
CA ARG A 141 -12.56 16.84 12.32
C ARG A 141 -13.87 16.09 12.10
N ARG A 142 -14.76 16.09 13.09
CA ARG A 142 -16.04 15.35 13.08
C ARG A 142 -15.87 13.87 12.72
N THR A 143 -14.74 13.27 13.10
CA THR A 143 -14.41 11.85 12.87
C THR A 143 -13.88 11.24 14.16
N ASN A 144 -13.86 9.92 14.25
CA ASN A 144 -13.17 9.12 15.25
C ASN A 144 -13.00 7.71 14.70
N LEU A 145 -12.28 6.84 15.40
CA LEU A 145 -11.99 5.49 14.93
C LEU A 145 -13.26 4.68 14.60
N SER A 146 -14.33 4.79 15.41
CA SER A 146 -15.64 4.18 15.09
C SER A 146 -16.21 4.64 13.76
N LYS A 147 -16.12 5.95 13.47
CA LYS A 147 -16.59 6.49 12.19
C LYS A 147 -15.69 6.09 11.03
N GLU A 148 -14.39 5.99 11.26
CA GLU A 148 -13.44 5.49 10.25
C GLU A 148 -13.77 4.05 9.86
N ILE A 149 -14.08 3.19 10.84
CA ILE A 149 -14.55 1.81 10.61
C ILE A 149 -15.87 1.82 9.81
N GLN A 150 -16.87 2.62 10.24
CA GLN A 150 -18.14 2.72 9.51
C GLN A 150 -17.96 3.22 8.07
N ASN A 151 -17.04 4.15 7.85
CA ASN A 151 -16.70 4.64 6.52
C ASN A 151 -16.04 3.55 5.68
N MET A 152 -15.18 2.72 6.28
CA MET A 152 -14.56 1.60 5.60
C MET A 152 -15.60 0.58 5.11
N TYR A 153 -16.63 0.28 5.93
CA TYR A 153 -17.75 -0.57 5.49
C TYR A 153 -18.58 0.04 4.36
N LYS A 154 -18.72 1.38 4.31
CA LYS A 154 -19.37 2.04 3.16
C LYS A 154 -18.54 1.88 1.89
N ILE A 155 -17.23 2.12 1.99
CA ILE A 155 -16.32 1.91 0.86
C ILE A 155 -16.31 0.44 0.43
N ALA A 156 -16.42 -0.51 1.37
CA ALA A 156 -16.56 -1.93 1.08
C ALA A 156 -17.84 -2.27 0.30
N ALA A 157 -18.95 -1.60 0.61
CA ALA A 157 -20.20 -1.75 -0.15
C ALA A 157 -20.06 -1.19 -1.58
N ASP A 158 -19.41 -0.02 -1.73
CA ASP A 158 -19.11 0.58 -3.02
C ASP A 158 -18.18 -0.32 -3.85
N GLU A 159 -17.16 -0.89 -3.23
CA GLU A 159 -16.23 -1.85 -3.85
C GLU A 159 -16.96 -3.11 -4.35
N LYS A 160 -17.87 -3.66 -3.53
CA LYS A 160 -18.67 -4.81 -3.92
C LYS A 160 -19.54 -4.51 -5.16
N GLU A 161 -20.15 -3.32 -5.23
CA GLU A 161 -20.92 -2.87 -6.41
C GLU A 161 -20.01 -2.87 -7.65
N MET A 162 -18.82 -2.27 -7.55
CA MET A 162 -17.86 -2.20 -8.65
C MET A 162 -17.42 -3.59 -9.12
N ILE A 163 -17.04 -4.47 -8.19
CA ILE A 163 -16.59 -5.84 -8.52
C ILE A 163 -17.72 -6.62 -9.20
N THR A 164 -18.96 -6.47 -8.75
CA THR A 164 -20.11 -7.19 -9.29
C THR A 164 -20.36 -6.90 -10.77
N VAL A 165 -20.04 -5.70 -11.24
CA VAL A 165 -20.25 -5.28 -12.63
C VAL A 165 -18.99 -5.33 -13.49
N ALA A 166 -17.82 -5.56 -12.89
CA ALA A 166 -16.54 -5.61 -13.60
C ALA A 166 -16.50 -6.79 -14.58
N ARG A 167 -15.99 -6.55 -15.80
CA ARG A 167 -15.67 -7.62 -16.76
C ARG A 167 -14.20 -8.03 -16.71
N HIS A 168 -13.33 -7.09 -16.36
CA HIS A 168 -11.88 -7.30 -16.28
C HIS A 168 -11.36 -6.80 -14.94
N PHE A 169 -10.52 -7.60 -14.30
CA PHE A 169 -9.95 -7.31 -13.00
C PHE A 169 -8.44 -7.65 -13.02
N ILE A 170 -7.62 -6.67 -12.72
CA ILE A 170 -6.18 -6.83 -12.60
C ILE A 170 -5.85 -6.88 -11.11
N GLY A 171 -5.22 -7.96 -10.68
CA GLY A 171 -4.87 -8.18 -9.28
C GLY A 171 -3.50 -8.81 -9.13
N ARG A 172 -3.07 -9.04 -7.88
CA ARG A 172 -1.70 -9.42 -7.54
C ARG A 172 -1.58 -10.54 -6.54
N SER A 173 -2.70 -10.94 -5.93
CA SER A 173 -2.69 -11.92 -4.84
C SER A 173 -3.79 -12.95 -4.96
N THR A 174 -3.63 -14.05 -4.25
CA THR A 174 -4.69 -15.04 -4.07
C THR A 174 -5.91 -14.41 -3.38
N LEU A 175 -5.68 -13.47 -2.46
CA LEU A 175 -6.77 -12.78 -1.75
C LEU A 175 -7.65 -11.97 -2.70
N ASP A 176 -7.08 -11.11 -3.55
CA ASP A 176 -7.89 -10.28 -4.46
C ASP A 176 -8.60 -11.14 -5.52
N LYS A 177 -7.96 -12.21 -5.98
CA LYS A 177 -8.60 -13.19 -6.86
C LYS A 177 -9.78 -13.91 -6.17
N ALA A 178 -9.63 -14.29 -4.89
CA ALA A 178 -10.68 -14.92 -4.11
C ALA A 178 -11.87 -13.97 -3.89
N VAL A 179 -11.60 -12.71 -3.54
CA VAL A 179 -12.63 -11.67 -3.39
C VAL A 179 -13.38 -11.46 -4.70
N LEU A 180 -12.66 -11.31 -5.83
CA LEU A 180 -13.30 -11.20 -7.14
C LEU A 180 -14.22 -12.40 -7.42
N ARG A 181 -13.73 -13.62 -7.23
CA ARG A 181 -14.47 -14.85 -7.51
C ARG A 181 -15.71 -15.01 -6.61
N SER A 182 -15.65 -14.51 -5.38
CA SER A 182 -16.77 -14.53 -4.45
C SER A 182 -17.94 -13.63 -4.88
N TYR A 183 -17.63 -12.48 -5.51
CA TYR A 183 -18.65 -11.51 -5.91
C TYR A 183 -18.97 -11.55 -7.40
N ASN A 184 -18.02 -11.94 -8.25
CA ASN A 184 -18.17 -11.98 -9.70
C ASN A 184 -17.31 -13.09 -10.33
N PRO A 185 -17.78 -14.35 -10.30
CA PRO A 185 -17.03 -15.48 -10.85
C PRO A 185 -16.86 -15.41 -12.38
N ALA A 186 -17.69 -14.64 -13.09
CA ALA A 186 -17.64 -14.49 -14.54
C ALA A 186 -16.57 -13.51 -15.03
N ALA A 187 -16.09 -12.59 -14.19
CA ALA A 187 -15.08 -11.61 -14.58
C ALA A 187 -13.74 -12.28 -14.92
N ALA A 188 -13.06 -11.75 -15.94
CA ALA A 188 -11.71 -12.17 -16.28
C ALA A 188 -10.73 -11.60 -15.24
N TYR A 189 -9.85 -12.44 -14.69
CA TYR A 189 -8.78 -12.05 -13.76
C TYR A 189 -7.43 -12.12 -14.46
N TYR A 190 -6.66 -11.04 -14.36
CA TYR A 190 -5.30 -10.93 -14.86
C TYR A 190 -4.35 -10.73 -13.68
N HIS A 191 -3.40 -11.64 -13.50
CA HIS A 191 -2.38 -11.51 -12.47
C HIS A 191 -1.23 -10.63 -12.99
N CYS A 192 -1.01 -9.48 -12.38
CA CYS A 192 0.04 -8.55 -12.76
C CYS A 192 0.67 -7.93 -11.51
N ASN A 193 1.88 -8.34 -11.16
CA ASN A 193 2.62 -7.73 -10.06
C ASN A 193 3.03 -6.28 -10.41
N ASP A 194 3.16 -5.44 -9.40
CA ASP A 194 3.63 -4.06 -9.56
C ASP A 194 5.11 -4.02 -9.97
N VAL A 195 5.50 -2.86 -10.45
CA VAL A 195 6.90 -2.46 -10.57
C VAL A 195 7.23 -1.60 -9.36
N LEU A 196 8.26 -1.95 -8.60
CA LEU A 196 8.69 -1.20 -7.43
C LEU A 196 9.34 0.13 -7.84
N ARG A 197 9.48 1.05 -6.89
CA ARG A 197 10.20 2.31 -7.07
C ARG A 197 11.65 2.04 -7.49
N SER A 198 12.16 2.85 -8.41
CA SER A 198 13.44 2.60 -9.10
C SER A 198 14.61 2.41 -8.14
N CYS A 199 14.69 3.21 -7.08
CA CYS A 199 15.79 3.15 -6.12
C CYS A 199 15.93 1.81 -5.39
N PHE A 200 14.87 1.00 -5.29
CA PHE A 200 14.93 -0.29 -4.58
C PHE A 200 15.54 -1.43 -5.39
N TYR A 201 15.69 -1.27 -6.71
CA TYR A 201 16.42 -2.26 -7.54
C TYR A 201 17.93 -2.15 -7.38
N ASP A 202 18.41 -1.00 -6.87
CA ASP A 202 19.82 -0.74 -6.62
C ASP A 202 20.10 -0.78 -5.12
N GLY A 203 21.01 -1.62 -4.72
CA GLY A 203 21.42 -1.76 -3.33
C GLY A 203 21.30 -3.18 -2.83
N ARG A 204 22.02 -3.42 -1.76
CA ARG A 204 22.03 -4.73 -1.10
C ARG A 204 22.29 -4.55 0.39
N TRP A 205 21.40 -5.07 1.17
CA TRP A 205 21.58 -5.17 2.61
C TRP A 205 22.75 -6.11 2.94
N ARG A 206 23.50 -5.78 3.98
CA ARG A 206 24.60 -6.58 4.52
C ARG A 206 24.55 -6.52 6.04
N TYR A 207 24.73 -7.66 6.67
CA TYR A 207 24.70 -7.74 8.13
C TYR A 207 25.73 -6.83 8.81
N GLU A 208 26.93 -6.69 8.22
CA GLU A 208 28.02 -5.86 8.74
C GLU A 208 27.74 -4.36 8.69
N ALA A 209 26.81 -3.94 7.81
CA ALA A 209 26.45 -2.54 7.60
C ALA A 209 25.17 -2.15 8.33
N CYS A 210 24.37 -3.10 8.83
CA CYS A 210 23.17 -2.79 9.56
C CYS A 210 23.48 -2.39 11.01
N GLU A 211 22.57 -1.63 11.61
CA GLU A 211 22.62 -1.32 13.04
C GLU A 211 22.04 -2.49 13.84
N PRO A 212 22.80 -3.09 14.77
CA PRO A 212 22.31 -4.24 15.56
C PRO A 212 21.03 -3.89 16.34
N TYR A 213 20.07 -4.80 16.31
CA TYR A 213 18.76 -4.69 17.01
C TYR A 213 17.87 -3.55 16.52
N ARG A 214 18.16 -2.97 15.33
CA ARG A 214 17.33 -1.95 14.71
C ARG A 214 16.18 -2.59 13.94
N ILE A 215 14.96 -2.32 14.37
CA ILE A 215 13.71 -2.69 13.70
C ILE A 215 13.25 -1.50 12.87
N PHE A 216 12.97 -1.71 11.59
CA PHE A 216 12.35 -0.70 10.75
C PHE A 216 10.90 -1.05 10.42
N VAL A 217 9.99 -0.06 10.49
CA VAL A 217 8.60 -0.14 10.02
C VAL A 217 8.28 1.06 9.15
N SER A 218 7.72 0.80 7.97
CA SER A 218 7.46 1.83 6.96
C SER A 218 6.22 2.69 7.24
N GLN A 219 5.31 2.22 8.10
CA GLN A 219 4.07 2.93 8.47
C GLN A 219 3.56 2.45 9.83
N TYR A 220 2.94 3.35 10.63
CA TYR A 220 2.46 2.98 11.97
C TYR A 220 1.19 3.71 12.44
N TYR A 221 0.76 4.78 11.76
CA TYR A 221 -0.15 5.80 12.29
C TYR A 221 -1.65 5.46 12.22
N TYR A 222 -2.01 4.29 11.69
CA TYR A 222 -3.40 3.79 11.72
C TYR A 222 -3.45 2.30 12.06
N PRO A 223 -4.58 1.82 12.63
CA PRO A 223 -4.66 0.50 13.25
C PRO A 223 -4.28 -0.67 12.37
N LEU A 224 -4.69 -0.66 11.09
CA LEU A 224 -4.39 -1.74 10.13
C LEU A 224 -2.89 -2.07 10.03
N LYS A 225 -2.02 -1.10 10.34
CA LYS A 225 -0.56 -1.33 10.33
C LYS A 225 -0.02 -2.02 11.57
N GLY A 226 -0.86 -2.35 12.54
CA GLY A 226 -0.55 -3.26 13.63
C GLY A 226 0.59 -2.83 14.57
N PHE A 227 1.00 -1.56 14.56
CA PHE A 227 2.13 -1.07 15.35
C PHE A 227 1.99 -1.35 16.85
N HIS A 228 0.76 -1.39 17.36
CA HIS A 228 0.45 -1.76 18.73
C HIS A 228 0.88 -3.21 19.07
N TYR A 229 0.90 -4.13 18.11
CA TYR A 229 1.43 -5.49 18.31
C TYR A 229 2.96 -5.48 18.37
N LEU A 230 3.62 -4.68 17.52
CA LEU A 230 5.08 -4.54 17.59
C LEU A 230 5.54 -3.95 18.92
N LEU A 231 4.85 -2.92 19.45
CA LEU A 231 5.19 -2.37 20.76
C LEU A 231 5.07 -3.41 21.89
N LYS A 232 4.03 -4.25 21.85
CA LYS A 232 3.86 -5.35 22.82
C LYS A 232 4.97 -6.40 22.68
N ALA A 233 5.38 -6.75 21.47
CA ALA A 233 6.48 -7.68 21.23
C ALA A 233 7.83 -7.11 21.66
N ALA A 234 8.09 -5.84 21.37
CA ALA A 234 9.32 -5.15 21.80
C ALA A 234 9.45 -5.08 23.32
N ALA A 235 8.33 -4.90 24.04
CA ALA A 235 8.32 -4.93 25.49
C ALA A 235 8.84 -6.26 26.08
N LEU A 236 8.66 -7.37 25.37
CA LEU A 236 9.19 -8.69 25.78
C LEU A 236 10.70 -8.84 25.51
N LEU A 237 11.27 -7.99 24.66
CA LEU A 237 12.66 -8.11 24.20
C LEU A 237 13.59 -7.05 24.78
N LYS A 238 13.09 -5.91 25.23
CA LYS A 238 13.90 -4.75 25.61
C LYS A 238 14.93 -5.04 26.69
N ASP A 239 14.61 -5.90 27.67
CA ASP A 239 15.52 -6.25 28.77
C ASP A 239 16.65 -7.19 28.30
N LYS A 240 16.36 -8.08 27.33
CA LYS A 240 17.36 -8.93 26.66
C LYS A 240 18.22 -8.13 25.69
N TYR A 241 17.64 -7.12 25.02
CA TYR A 241 18.30 -6.28 24.04
C TYR A 241 18.19 -4.79 24.44
N PRO A 242 19.00 -4.30 25.39
CA PRO A 242 18.89 -2.92 25.90
C PRO A 242 19.13 -1.86 24.80
N ARG A 243 19.81 -2.21 23.69
CA ARG A 243 20.04 -1.35 22.51
C ARG A 243 18.98 -1.54 21.43
N LEU A 244 17.92 -2.31 21.68
CA LEU A 244 16.81 -2.44 20.73
C LEU A 244 16.27 -1.07 20.35
N LYS A 245 16.09 -0.83 19.05
CA LYS A 245 15.56 0.41 18.51
C LYS A 245 14.50 0.13 17.46
N ILE A 246 13.33 0.74 17.60
CA ILE A 246 12.27 0.72 16.62
C ILE A 246 12.26 2.05 15.90
N VAL A 247 12.52 2.03 14.60
CA VAL A 247 12.45 3.20 13.72
C VAL A 247 11.20 3.13 12.88
N ALA A 248 10.32 4.11 13.06
CA ALA A 248 9.04 4.17 12.38
C ALA A 248 9.00 5.37 11.42
N ALA A 249 8.77 5.11 10.13
CA ALA A 249 8.62 6.16 9.15
C ALA A 249 7.26 6.87 9.32
N GLY A 250 7.31 8.20 9.34
CA GLY A 250 6.15 9.05 9.50
C GLY A 250 6.28 10.08 10.62
N TYR A 251 5.20 10.82 10.82
CA TYR A 251 5.12 11.90 11.80
C TYR A 251 5.53 11.45 13.21
N ASN A 252 6.32 12.27 13.91
CA ASN A 252 6.66 12.00 15.32
C ASN A 252 5.49 12.38 16.25
N PRO A 253 4.81 11.40 16.87
CA PRO A 253 3.67 11.69 17.73
C PRO A 253 4.09 12.20 19.12
N ILE A 254 5.35 12.03 19.50
CA ILE A 254 5.87 12.39 20.83
C ILE A 254 6.37 13.82 20.84
N GLU A 255 6.76 14.37 19.69
CA GLU A 255 7.38 15.69 19.53
C GLU A 255 6.33 16.82 19.51
N GLY A 256 6.76 18.00 19.99
CA GLY A 256 5.97 19.23 19.97
C GLY A 256 5.26 19.56 21.28
N SER A 257 4.65 20.75 21.34
CA SER A 257 3.92 21.21 22.53
C SER A 257 2.69 20.37 22.82
N ILE A 258 2.29 20.28 24.10
CA ILE A 258 1.10 19.53 24.56
C ILE A 258 -0.14 19.96 23.76
N ILE A 259 -0.33 21.26 23.54
CA ILE A 259 -1.48 21.80 22.81
C ILE A 259 -1.51 21.31 21.34
N LYS A 260 -0.36 21.35 20.65
CA LYS A 260 -0.26 20.85 19.26
C LYS A 260 -0.56 19.35 19.17
N ARG A 261 -0.10 18.58 20.15
CA ARG A 261 -0.35 17.13 20.24
C ARG A 261 -1.84 16.82 20.46
N GLU A 262 -2.48 17.50 21.42
CA GLU A 262 -3.89 17.35 21.70
C GLU A 262 -4.80 17.61 20.48
N LEU A 263 -4.41 18.58 19.61
CA LEU A 263 -5.13 18.92 18.38
C LEU A 263 -4.88 17.96 17.22
N LYS A 264 -3.79 17.17 17.25
CA LYS A 264 -3.39 16.27 16.14
C LYS A 264 -3.65 14.80 16.42
N ASP A 265 -3.67 14.38 17.68
CA ASP A 265 -3.72 12.96 18.06
C ASP A 265 -5.11 12.35 17.89
N SER A 266 -5.20 11.31 17.07
CA SER A 266 -6.36 10.41 17.05
C SER A 266 -6.41 9.54 18.31
N SER A 267 -7.55 8.89 18.56
CA SER A 267 -7.66 7.93 19.66
C SER A 267 -6.66 6.78 19.54
N TYR A 268 -6.34 6.34 18.34
CA TYR A 268 -5.30 5.34 18.09
C TYR A 268 -3.90 5.84 18.45
N ILE A 269 -3.52 7.04 18.03
CA ILE A 269 -2.20 7.63 18.39
C ILE A 269 -2.08 7.80 19.91
N ARG A 270 -3.14 8.20 20.60
CA ARG A 270 -3.14 8.23 22.08
C ARG A 270 -2.97 6.85 22.70
N TYR A 271 -3.55 5.82 22.08
CA TYR A 271 -3.35 4.44 22.51
C TYR A 271 -1.89 4.00 22.31
N ILE A 272 -1.29 4.30 21.16
CA ILE A 272 0.15 4.05 20.92
C ILE A 272 1.00 4.72 22.00
N LYS A 273 0.76 6.00 22.30
CA LYS A 273 1.48 6.72 23.38
C LYS A 273 1.31 6.05 24.74
N SER A 274 0.10 5.58 25.07
CA SER A 274 -0.13 4.87 26.32
C SER A 274 0.63 3.55 26.40
N LEU A 275 0.78 2.82 25.28
CA LEU A 275 1.60 1.60 25.23
C LEU A 275 3.10 1.92 25.39
N ILE A 276 3.59 2.96 24.74
CA ILE A 276 4.98 3.42 24.87
C ILE A 276 5.30 3.73 26.33
N GLN A 277 4.43 4.46 27.00
CA GLN A 277 4.59 4.79 28.42
C GLN A 277 4.47 3.55 29.32
N GLN A 278 3.43 2.74 29.10
CA GLN A 278 3.17 1.53 29.89
C GLN A 278 4.34 0.55 29.86
N PHE A 279 4.96 0.41 28.70
CA PHE A 279 6.07 -0.55 28.49
C PHE A 279 7.45 0.08 28.67
N GLY A 280 7.56 1.38 28.93
CA GLY A 280 8.84 2.06 29.09
C GLY A 280 9.69 1.99 27.79
N LEU A 281 9.07 2.26 26.63
CA LEU A 281 9.71 2.14 25.33
C LEU A 281 10.16 3.50 24.75
N ALA A 282 10.09 4.58 25.51
CA ALA A 282 10.38 5.93 24.98
C ALA A 282 11.78 6.03 24.37
N ASP A 283 12.79 5.47 25.03
CA ASP A 283 14.19 5.51 24.58
C ASP A 283 14.50 4.49 23.48
N HIS A 284 13.56 3.57 23.19
CA HIS A 284 13.66 2.56 22.16
C HIS A 284 13.01 2.97 20.82
N LEU A 285 12.46 4.19 20.72
CA LEU A 285 11.68 4.62 19.57
C LEU A 285 12.31 5.83 18.87
N GLU A 286 12.31 5.77 17.56
CA GLU A 286 12.66 6.87 16.68
C GLU A 286 11.59 7.04 15.60
N PHE A 287 11.18 8.29 15.34
CA PHE A 287 10.24 8.63 14.28
C PHE A 287 10.95 9.53 13.27
N THR A 288 11.03 9.09 12.03
CA THR A 288 11.87 9.75 11.02
C THR A 288 11.24 10.99 10.37
N GLY A 289 9.93 11.20 10.56
CA GLY A 289 9.17 12.11 9.70
C GLY A 289 8.84 11.48 8.34
N VAL A 290 8.44 12.30 7.39
CA VAL A 290 8.18 11.88 6.01
C VAL A 290 9.51 11.71 5.30
N LEU A 291 9.74 10.54 4.72
CA LEU A 291 10.97 10.18 4.01
C LEU A 291 10.78 10.26 2.50
N SER A 292 11.82 10.67 1.77
CA SER A 292 11.93 10.46 0.33
C SER A 292 12.12 8.97 0.00
N GLU A 293 12.09 8.61 -1.27
CA GLU A 293 12.31 7.21 -1.69
C GLU A 293 13.71 6.73 -1.33
N GLU A 294 14.72 7.56 -1.54
CA GLU A 294 16.12 7.29 -1.18
C GLU A 294 16.31 7.18 0.33
N GLN A 295 15.75 8.10 1.10
CA GLN A 295 15.81 8.04 2.56
C GLN A 295 15.11 6.79 3.10
N MET A 296 13.97 6.39 2.50
CA MET A 296 13.29 5.14 2.85
C MET A 296 14.20 3.93 2.59
N LYS A 297 14.87 3.88 1.43
CA LYS A 297 15.85 2.84 1.10
C LYS A 297 17.00 2.80 2.12
N GLU A 298 17.53 3.94 2.51
CA GLU A 298 18.58 4.00 3.53
C GLU A 298 18.12 3.43 4.87
N GLU A 299 16.90 3.71 5.31
CA GLU A 299 16.36 3.16 6.55
C GLU A 299 16.19 1.63 6.49
N TYR A 300 15.77 1.10 5.33
CA TYR A 300 15.77 -0.36 5.12
C TYR A 300 17.18 -0.95 5.23
N LEU A 301 18.18 -0.33 4.60
CA LEU A 301 19.55 -0.85 4.60
C LEU A 301 20.23 -0.78 5.97
N LYS A 302 19.88 0.20 6.82
CA LYS A 302 20.34 0.31 8.21
C LYS A 302 19.65 -0.68 9.14
N ALA A 303 18.48 -1.19 8.79
CA ALA A 303 17.71 -2.07 9.65
C ALA A 303 18.36 -3.44 9.83
N ASN A 304 18.39 -3.97 11.04
CA ASN A 304 18.70 -5.38 11.27
C ASN A 304 17.54 -6.27 10.83
N VAL A 305 16.31 -5.76 10.92
CA VAL A 305 15.09 -6.43 10.47
C VAL A 305 14.02 -5.42 10.05
N PHE A 306 13.33 -5.71 8.94
CA PHE A 306 12.09 -5.04 8.60
C PHE A 306 10.91 -5.79 9.18
N VAL A 307 9.96 -5.07 9.80
CA VAL A 307 8.75 -5.66 10.37
C VAL A 307 7.51 -5.11 9.67
N LEU A 308 6.66 -6.03 9.21
CA LEU A 308 5.32 -5.75 8.70
C LEU A 308 4.28 -6.32 9.67
N PRO A 309 3.84 -5.58 10.70
CA PRO A 309 2.95 -6.12 11.73
C PRO A 309 1.47 -5.91 11.42
N SER A 310 1.12 -5.69 10.16
CA SER A 310 -0.22 -5.35 9.70
C SER A 310 -1.27 -6.39 10.09
N THR A 311 -2.52 -5.95 10.30
CA THR A 311 -3.65 -6.84 10.58
C THR A 311 -4.26 -7.41 9.30
N ILE A 312 -4.08 -6.73 8.17
CA ILE A 312 -4.43 -7.21 6.83
C ILE A 312 -3.56 -6.51 5.78
N GLU A 313 -3.20 -7.22 4.73
CA GLU A 313 -2.52 -6.70 3.53
C GLU A 313 -3.02 -7.44 2.29
N ASN A 314 -3.13 -6.75 1.16
CA ASN A 314 -3.36 -7.42 -0.13
C ASN A 314 -2.03 -7.80 -0.77
N SER A 315 -1.23 -6.81 -1.13
CA SER A 315 0.09 -6.94 -1.75
C SER A 315 1.00 -5.82 -1.22
N PRO A 316 1.72 -6.06 -0.10
CA PRO A 316 2.44 -5.00 0.61
C PRO A 316 3.74 -4.62 -0.10
N ASN A 317 3.74 -3.51 -0.85
CA ASN A 317 4.95 -2.99 -1.52
C ASN A 317 6.11 -2.77 -0.54
N SER A 318 5.84 -2.42 0.72
CA SER A 318 6.89 -2.25 1.73
C SER A 318 7.64 -3.55 2.07
N LEU A 319 6.94 -4.70 2.05
CA LEU A 319 7.59 -6.00 2.19
C LEU A 319 8.43 -6.32 0.95
N ALA A 320 7.87 -6.08 -0.23
CA ALA A 320 8.57 -6.28 -1.50
C ALA A 320 9.85 -5.43 -1.61
N GLU A 321 9.80 -4.17 -1.17
CA GLU A 321 10.95 -3.26 -1.13
C GLU A 321 12.04 -3.76 -0.17
N ALA A 322 11.66 -4.20 1.03
CA ALA A 322 12.59 -4.81 1.99
C ALA A 322 13.24 -6.08 1.41
N MET A 323 12.43 -6.95 0.82
CA MET A 323 12.89 -8.18 0.17
C MET A 323 13.81 -7.89 -1.01
N MET A 324 13.50 -6.90 -1.87
CA MET A 324 14.32 -6.51 -3.01
C MET A 324 15.71 -6.03 -2.58
N LEU A 325 15.82 -5.36 -1.44
CA LEU A 325 17.10 -4.97 -0.85
C LEU A 325 17.81 -6.13 -0.14
N GLY A 326 17.13 -7.23 0.14
CA GLY A 326 17.66 -8.37 0.89
C GLY A 326 17.66 -8.16 2.41
N VAL A 327 16.78 -7.30 2.92
CA VAL A 327 16.61 -7.09 4.37
C VAL A 327 15.89 -8.30 4.98
N PRO A 328 16.35 -8.87 6.10
CA PRO A 328 15.57 -9.88 6.81
C PRO A 328 14.19 -9.36 7.21
N CYS A 329 13.15 -10.13 6.92
CA CYS A 329 11.77 -9.70 7.13
C CYS A 329 11.07 -10.58 8.17
N VAL A 330 10.30 -9.92 9.07
CA VAL A 330 9.31 -10.56 9.93
C VAL A 330 7.95 -9.93 9.63
N ALA A 331 7.01 -10.71 9.13
CA ALA A 331 5.72 -10.20 8.67
C ALA A 331 4.55 -10.98 9.28
N SER A 332 3.45 -10.31 9.51
CA SER A 332 2.20 -11.01 9.82
C SER A 332 1.72 -11.82 8.61
N ASP A 333 1.31 -13.06 8.85
CA ASP A 333 0.72 -13.93 7.83
C ASP A 333 -0.77 -13.61 7.65
N VAL A 334 -1.03 -12.58 6.87
CA VAL A 334 -2.38 -12.04 6.66
C VAL A 334 -2.63 -11.73 5.19
N GLY A 335 -3.85 -11.98 4.75
CA GLY A 335 -4.30 -11.66 3.40
C GLY A 335 -3.44 -12.30 2.31
N GLY A 336 -2.80 -11.49 1.48
CA GLY A 336 -1.94 -11.97 0.38
C GLY A 336 -0.45 -12.05 0.74
N VAL A 337 -0.04 -11.85 1.98
CA VAL A 337 1.40 -11.84 2.37
C VAL A 337 2.11 -13.15 2.01
N SER A 338 1.46 -14.30 2.23
CA SER A 338 1.99 -15.63 1.89
C SER A 338 2.15 -15.90 0.39
N ASP A 339 1.56 -15.08 -0.49
CA ASP A 339 1.84 -15.14 -1.92
C ASP A 339 3.25 -14.63 -2.26
N PHE A 340 3.80 -13.73 -1.45
CA PHE A 340 5.07 -13.06 -1.69
C PHE A 340 6.24 -13.64 -0.91
N ALA A 341 5.98 -14.28 0.24
CA ALA A 341 7.04 -14.86 1.06
C ALA A 341 6.60 -16.18 1.70
N VAL A 342 7.50 -17.17 1.71
CA VAL A 342 7.31 -18.44 2.38
C VAL A 342 7.98 -18.40 3.76
N HIS A 343 7.24 -18.84 4.78
CA HIS A 343 7.71 -18.88 6.16
C HIS A 343 9.05 -19.63 6.30
N ARG A 344 10.00 -19.03 7.02
CA ARG A 344 11.37 -19.55 7.28
C ARG A 344 12.27 -19.68 6.04
N LYS A 345 11.78 -19.31 4.86
CA LYS A 345 12.55 -19.33 3.63
C LYS A 345 12.92 -17.91 3.19
N GLU A 346 11.95 -17.06 2.94
CA GLU A 346 12.14 -15.66 2.53
C GLU A 346 11.82 -14.66 3.66
N ALA A 347 10.94 -15.05 4.61
CA ALA A 347 10.60 -14.24 5.78
C ALA A 347 10.22 -15.14 6.96
N PHE A 348 10.20 -14.58 8.17
CA PHE A 348 9.42 -15.17 9.24
C PHE A 348 7.99 -14.65 9.17
N LEU A 349 7.02 -15.55 8.99
CA LEU A 349 5.60 -15.23 9.00
C LEU A 349 4.97 -15.67 10.32
N TYR A 350 4.06 -14.85 10.87
CA TYR A 350 3.38 -15.14 12.15
C TYR A 350 1.93 -14.66 12.11
N PRO A 351 1.00 -15.29 12.85
CA PRO A 351 -0.38 -14.80 13.00
C PRO A 351 -0.41 -13.38 13.59
N SER A 352 -1.14 -12.44 12.97
CA SER A 352 -1.11 -10.99 13.27
C SER A 352 -1.23 -10.64 14.76
N SER A 353 -2.09 -11.34 15.50
CA SER A 353 -2.33 -11.11 16.92
C SER A 353 -1.27 -11.72 17.86
N SER A 354 -0.32 -12.51 17.32
CA SER A 354 0.64 -13.26 18.13
C SER A 354 1.91 -12.46 18.43
N MET A 355 1.85 -11.55 19.41
CA MET A 355 3.02 -10.77 19.85
C MET A 355 4.18 -11.64 20.34
N HIS A 356 3.90 -12.84 20.90
CA HIS A 356 4.93 -13.76 21.37
C HIS A 356 5.71 -14.39 20.23
N LEU A 357 5.04 -14.77 19.12
CA LEU A 357 5.72 -15.26 17.92
C LEU A 357 6.48 -14.13 17.22
N LEU A 358 5.93 -12.92 17.16
CA LEU A 358 6.67 -11.76 16.66
C LEU A 358 7.96 -11.54 17.47
N ALA A 359 7.89 -11.54 18.80
CA ALA A 359 9.06 -11.42 19.66
C ALA A 359 10.05 -12.57 19.44
N HIS A 360 9.56 -13.82 19.34
CA HIS A 360 10.39 -14.99 19.09
C HIS A 360 11.16 -14.87 17.75
N TYR A 361 10.52 -14.44 16.66
CA TYR A 361 11.19 -14.30 15.36
C TYR A 361 12.12 -13.09 15.30
N LEU A 362 11.82 -12.02 16.03
CA LEU A 362 12.77 -10.92 16.20
C LEU A 362 14.03 -11.39 16.95
N ASP A 363 13.84 -12.15 18.03
CA ASP A 363 14.95 -12.78 18.77
C ASP A 363 15.81 -13.69 17.86
N ALA A 364 15.18 -14.50 17.02
CA ALA A 364 15.87 -15.36 16.07
C ALA A 364 16.72 -14.57 15.06
N VAL A 365 16.21 -13.46 14.52
CA VAL A 365 16.97 -12.59 13.61
C VAL A 365 18.13 -11.91 14.34
N PHE A 366 17.92 -11.47 15.58
CA PHE A 366 18.93 -10.77 16.37
C PHE A 366 20.07 -11.67 16.85
N SER A 367 19.77 -12.93 17.15
CA SER A 367 20.73 -13.88 17.74
C SER A 367 21.46 -14.76 16.72
N ASP A 368 20.93 -14.90 15.51
CA ASP A 368 21.51 -15.77 14.47
C ASP A 368 21.75 -14.98 13.17
N ARG A 369 23.01 -14.53 13.02
CA ARG A 369 23.48 -13.78 11.86
C ARG A 369 23.37 -14.59 10.55
N GLU A 370 23.68 -15.90 10.58
CA GLU A 370 23.65 -16.73 9.38
C GLU A 370 22.21 -16.92 8.90
N GLN A 371 21.30 -17.15 9.84
CA GLN A 371 19.87 -17.24 9.53
C GLN A 371 19.32 -15.92 8.98
N ALA A 372 19.66 -14.78 9.59
CA ALA A 372 19.25 -13.46 9.11
C ALA A 372 19.74 -13.21 7.68
N SER A 373 21.04 -13.49 7.40
CA SER A 373 21.62 -13.31 6.07
C SER A 373 20.98 -14.23 5.03
N ARG A 374 20.73 -15.49 5.38
CA ARG A 374 20.09 -16.47 4.50
C ARG A 374 18.63 -16.07 4.16
N LEU A 375 17.87 -15.58 5.14
CA LEU A 375 16.53 -15.07 4.91
C LEU A 375 16.55 -13.89 3.93
N GLY A 376 17.44 -12.91 4.16
CA GLY A 376 17.58 -11.74 3.29
C GLY A 376 17.99 -12.11 1.85
N GLU A 377 18.93 -13.03 1.68
CA GLU A 377 19.33 -13.50 0.35
C GLU A 377 18.20 -14.22 -0.41
N ASN A 378 17.45 -15.07 0.29
CA ASN A 378 16.31 -15.77 -0.32
C ASN A 378 15.19 -14.78 -0.65
N ALA A 379 14.92 -13.83 0.25
CA ALA A 379 13.95 -12.75 0.03
C ALA A 379 14.30 -11.95 -1.23
N LYS A 380 15.59 -11.56 -1.39
CA LYS A 380 16.05 -10.82 -2.57
C LYS A 380 15.85 -11.60 -3.86
N LYS A 381 16.26 -12.87 -3.90
CA LYS A 381 16.07 -13.74 -5.08
C LYS A 381 14.59 -13.87 -5.46
N ARG A 382 13.72 -14.01 -4.47
CA ARG A 382 12.27 -14.07 -4.68
C ARG A 382 11.74 -12.75 -5.24
N ALA A 383 12.10 -11.62 -4.64
CA ALA A 383 11.66 -10.31 -5.09
C ALA A 383 12.19 -9.95 -6.49
N GLU A 384 13.44 -10.30 -6.84
CA GLU A 384 14.00 -10.10 -8.18
C GLU A 384 13.21 -10.87 -9.25
N SER A 385 12.63 -12.01 -8.90
CA SER A 385 11.74 -12.77 -9.79
C SER A 385 10.36 -12.14 -9.88
N ASP A 386 9.72 -11.89 -8.72
CA ASP A 386 8.32 -11.47 -8.65
C ASP A 386 8.10 -10.02 -9.09
N TYR A 387 9.12 -9.17 -8.91
CA TYR A 387 9.07 -7.74 -9.25
C TYR A 387 10.00 -7.37 -10.43
N ASN A 388 10.27 -8.33 -11.32
CA ASN A 388 11.02 -8.07 -12.53
C ASN A 388 10.26 -7.08 -13.44
N ARG A 389 10.89 -5.93 -13.73
CA ARG A 389 10.26 -4.84 -14.49
C ARG A 389 9.78 -5.29 -15.88
N THR A 390 10.63 -6.02 -16.58
CA THR A 390 10.34 -6.44 -17.96
C THR A 390 9.19 -7.42 -18.02
N THR A 391 9.22 -8.46 -17.17
CA THR A 391 8.17 -9.49 -17.14
C THR A 391 6.84 -8.94 -16.64
N ASN A 392 6.85 -8.08 -15.62
CA ASN A 392 5.61 -7.51 -15.06
C ASN A 392 4.97 -6.50 -16.02
N THR A 393 5.78 -5.69 -16.69
CA THR A 393 5.28 -4.78 -17.75
C THR A 393 4.71 -5.58 -18.93
N ALA A 394 5.38 -6.63 -19.37
CA ALA A 394 4.88 -7.49 -20.45
C ALA A 394 3.56 -8.20 -20.07
N ALA A 395 3.43 -8.68 -18.81
CA ALA A 395 2.19 -9.28 -18.32
C ALA A 395 1.03 -8.28 -18.31
N LEU A 396 1.28 -7.04 -17.90
CA LEU A 396 0.30 -5.96 -17.92
C LEU A 396 -0.11 -5.59 -19.35
N GLU A 397 0.84 -5.47 -20.27
CA GLU A 397 0.56 -5.21 -21.70
C GLU A 397 -0.24 -6.35 -22.35
N GLN A 398 0.07 -7.59 -21.99
CA GLN A 398 -0.71 -8.75 -22.43
C GLN A 398 -2.15 -8.69 -21.93
N ALA A 399 -2.36 -8.30 -20.66
CA ALA A 399 -3.70 -8.10 -20.12
C ALA A 399 -4.45 -7.00 -20.91
N PHE A 400 -3.83 -5.87 -21.22
CA PHE A 400 -4.43 -4.81 -22.03
C PHE A 400 -4.78 -5.28 -23.44
N GLN A 401 -3.91 -6.06 -24.08
CA GLN A 401 -4.20 -6.64 -25.40
C GLN A 401 -5.39 -7.60 -25.37
N MET A 402 -5.54 -8.40 -24.29
CA MET A 402 -6.68 -9.29 -24.14
C MET A 402 -7.99 -8.53 -23.89
N ILE A 403 -7.93 -7.40 -23.17
CA ILE A 403 -9.09 -6.53 -22.93
C ILE A 403 -9.51 -5.87 -24.25
N ALA A 404 -8.59 -5.25 -24.97
CA ALA A 404 -8.86 -4.57 -26.23
C ALA A 404 -9.39 -5.49 -27.35
N LYS A 405 -9.07 -6.79 -27.34
CA LYS A 405 -9.58 -7.76 -28.32
C LYS A 405 -10.99 -8.25 -28.04
N LYS A 406 -11.50 -8.05 -26.81
CA LYS A 406 -12.85 -8.48 -26.40
C LYS A 406 -13.86 -7.35 -26.51
N SER A 407 -13.40 -6.13 -26.69
CA SER A 407 -14.18 -4.91 -26.97
C SER A 407 -14.36 -4.72 -28.48
#